data_c690903a6d01ece3cd41c1cdb7b2828b
#
_entry.id   c690903a6d01ece3cd41c1cdb7b2828b
#
_cell.length_a   1.000
_cell.length_b   1.000
_cell.length_c   1.000
_cell.angle_alpha   90.00
_cell.angle_beta   90.00
_cell.angle_gamma   90.00
#
_symmetry.space_group_name_H-M   'P 1'
#
loop_
_entity.id
_entity.type
_entity.pdbx_description
1 polymer ?
#
loop_
_entity_poly.entity_id
_entity_poly.type
_entity_poly.pdbx_seq_one_letter_code
_entity_poly.pdbx_strand_id
1 'polypeptide(L)'
;MLLRWFLVAALSAAGAYAQSGPAPNSQPNLYRTVERWYQLPEGRTMGSSSAVAIAADGHIWVVDRCGANSCAGSDLAPIFEFAPSGKLLRSMGAGMFVFPHSITFDKDGNFWIADGQGRDGKGQQVFKFSPEGKILMTVGKAGVAGDGEDTFNQPNSVAIAPNGDIFISDGHNPGRGNARVLKFTGDGKFIKQWGGHGSAPGQFEVPHALAFDSRGRLFVADRGNNRIQIFDQEGKFLAEWKQFSRPSGIFIDKNDVIYVTDSESTDKDGYGNNPGWKRGIRIGSAKDGSVAAFVPDPSPGTAVTSAAEGVAVDAEGNVYGAEVGPKDVKKYVRK
;
A
#
# COMPACT_ATOMS: atom_id res chain seq x y z
N MET A 1 52.67 -22.97 -28.06
CA MET A 1 51.84 -21.77 -28.32
C MET A 1 50.66 -21.83 -27.37
N LEU A 2 50.77 -21.21 -26.16
CA LEU A 2 49.83 -21.28 -25.08
C LEU A 2 48.97 -20.02 -25.11
N LEU A 3 47.66 -20.16 -25.41
CA LEU A 3 46.70 -19.08 -25.45
C LEU A 3 46.17 -18.83 -24.01
N ARG A 4 46.52 -17.69 -23.40
CA ARG A 4 46.01 -17.24 -22.11
C ARG A 4 44.72 -16.51 -22.34
N TRP A 5 43.62 -17.04 -21.79
CA TRP A 5 42.32 -16.33 -21.67
C TRP A 5 42.34 -15.41 -20.45
N PHE A 6 42.19 -14.11 -20.66
CA PHE A 6 41.91 -13.16 -19.58
C PHE A 6 40.42 -13.09 -19.35
N LEU A 7 39.96 -13.55 -18.19
CA LEU A 7 38.65 -13.28 -17.69
C LEU A 7 38.62 -11.83 -17.14
N VAL A 8 37.86 -10.94 -17.80
CA VAL A 8 37.54 -9.62 -17.27
C VAL A 8 36.30 -9.78 -16.44
N ALA A 9 36.45 -9.78 -15.11
CA ALA A 9 35.35 -9.68 -14.19
C ALA A 9 34.89 -8.22 -14.14
N ALA A 10 33.69 -7.92 -14.70
CA ALA A 10 33.03 -6.64 -14.53
C ALA A 10 32.44 -6.60 -13.13
N LEU A 11 33.09 -5.90 -12.20
CA LEU A 11 32.47 -5.49 -10.94
C LEU A 11 31.44 -4.39 -11.25
N SER A 12 30.15 -4.73 -11.19
CA SER A 12 29.10 -3.72 -11.11
C SER A 12 29.08 -3.15 -9.71
N ALA A 13 29.67 -1.96 -9.52
CA ALA A 13 29.54 -1.18 -8.30
C ALA A 13 28.09 -0.68 -8.21
N ALA A 14 27.26 -1.35 -7.43
CA ALA A 14 25.99 -0.79 -6.98
C ALA A 14 26.34 0.37 -6.02
N GLY A 15 26.32 1.60 -6.52
CA GLY A 15 26.53 2.80 -5.73
C GLY A 15 25.41 2.92 -4.71
N ALA A 16 25.69 2.67 -3.44
CA ALA A 16 24.86 3.12 -2.35
C ALA A 16 24.90 4.65 -2.35
N TYR A 17 23.83 5.30 -2.79
CA TYR A 17 23.67 6.74 -2.64
C TYR A 17 23.53 7.03 -1.13
N ALA A 18 24.60 7.49 -0.51
CA ALA A 18 24.56 8.05 0.83
C ALA A 18 23.71 9.33 0.75
N GLN A 19 22.60 9.37 1.48
CA GLN A 19 21.75 10.54 1.59
C GLN A 19 22.56 11.69 2.22
N SER A 20 22.86 12.75 1.47
CA SER A 20 23.63 13.91 1.92
C SER A 20 22.75 14.96 2.62
N GLY A 21 21.77 14.54 3.43
CA GLY A 21 20.83 15.40 4.13
C GLY A 21 20.55 14.92 5.56
N PRO A 22 19.69 15.64 6.32
CA PRO A 22 19.26 15.19 7.64
C PRO A 22 18.69 13.76 7.59
N ALA A 23 18.92 12.97 8.65
CA ALA A 23 18.38 11.61 8.74
C ALA A 23 16.86 11.60 8.51
N PRO A 24 16.27 10.56 7.90
CA PRO A 24 14.84 10.53 7.53
C PRO A 24 13.86 10.81 8.68
N ASN A 25 14.23 10.47 9.92
CA ASN A 25 13.43 10.79 11.12
C ASN A 25 13.52 12.27 11.57
N SER A 26 14.48 13.03 11.04
CA SER A 26 14.77 14.43 11.42
C SER A 26 14.37 15.42 10.36
N GLN A 27 13.72 14.96 9.29
CA GLN A 27 13.20 15.82 8.23
C GLN A 27 12.08 16.74 8.78
N PRO A 28 11.91 17.96 8.24
CA PRO A 28 10.90 18.88 8.73
C PRO A 28 9.48 18.33 8.58
N ASN A 29 8.64 18.57 9.60
CA ASN A 29 7.20 18.37 9.48
C ASN A 29 6.54 19.61 8.89
N LEU A 30 6.14 19.53 7.62
CA LEU A 30 5.51 20.61 6.86
C LEU A 30 3.98 20.63 7.01
N TYR A 31 3.41 19.75 7.83
CA TYR A 31 1.97 19.54 7.94
C TYR A 31 1.48 19.72 9.37
N ARG A 32 0.21 20.10 9.52
CA ARG A 32 -0.55 20.00 10.76
C ARG A 32 -1.65 18.95 10.62
N THR A 33 -1.90 18.19 11.65
CA THR A 33 -2.96 17.18 11.70
C THR A 33 -4.32 17.85 11.87
N VAL A 34 -5.31 17.37 11.12
CA VAL A 34 -6.74 17.66 11.29
C VAL A 34 -7.42 16.35 11.62
N GLU A 35 -7.85 16.23 12.86
CA GLU A 35 -8.60 15.07 13.34
C GLU A 35 -10.10 15.26 13.07
N ARG A 36 -10.84 14.13 12.95
CA ARG A 36 -12.29 14.11 12.78
C ARG A 36 -12.79 15.03 11.65
N TRP A 37 -12.07 15.03 10.54
CA TRP A 37 -12.40 15.82 9.36
C TRP A 37 -13.63 15.29 8.63
N TYR A 38 -14.05 14.04 8.89
CA TYR A 38 -15.18 13.34 8.27
C TYR A 38 -16.34 13.15 9.29
N GLN A 39 -17.52 12.88 8.75
CA GLN A 39 -18.73 12.61 9.54
C GLN A 39 -19.30 11.24 9.13
N LEU A 40 -19.54 10.38 10.11
CA LEU A 40 -20.24 9.11 9.93
C LEU A 40 -21.70 9.22 10.39
N PRO A 41 -22.59 8.33 9.91
CA PRO A 41 -23.95 8.24 10.42
C PRO A 41 -23.97 7.96 11.93
N GLU A 42 -25.05 8.36 12.58
CA GLU A 42 -25.27 8.05 14.00
C GLU A 42 -25.16 6.53 14.25
N GLY A 43 -24.47 6.17 15.32
CA GLY A 43 -24.21 4.77 15.69
C GLY A 43 -23.14 4.05 14.88
N ARG A 44 -22.59 4.65 13.81
CA ARG A 44 -21.49 4.08 13.02
C ARG A 44 -20.14 4.63 13.48
N THR A 45 -19.24 3.74 13.89
CA THR A 45 -17.85 4.08 14.21
C THR A 45 -16.91 3.60 13.11
N MET A 46 -15.81 4.34 12.87
CA MET A 46 -14.76 3.88 11.98
C MET A 46 -14.10 2.62 12.53
N GLY A 47 -13.87 1.66 11.68
CA GLY A 47 -13.05 0.48 11.97
C GLY A 47 -11.59 0.70 11.62
N SER A 48 -10.79 -0.35 11.79
CA SER A 48 -9.42 -0.37 11.29
C SER A 48 -9.41 -0.03 9.80
N SER A 49 -8.79 1.11 9.45
CA SER A 49 -8.72 1.60 8.07
C SER A 49 -7.31 1.39 7.54
N SER A 50 -7.21 0.60 6.46
CA SER A 50 -5.92 0.30 5.81
C SER A 50 -5.73 1.04 4.51
N ALA A 51 -6.80 1.65 3.95
CA ALA A 51 -6.72 2.27 2.65
C ALA A 51 -7.56 3.53 2.54
N VAL A 52 -6.99 4.50 1.84
CA VAL A 52 -7.62 5.76 1.43
C VAL A 52 -7.16 6.06 0.00
N ALA A 53 -8.06 6.57 -0.83
CA ALA A 53 -7.75 7.03 -2.18
C ALA A 53 -8.54 8.30 -2.50
N ILE A 54 -8.02 9.09 -3.44
CA ILE A 54 -8.71 10.29 -3.95
C ILE A 54 -9.17 10.00 -5.38
N ALA A 55 -10.47 10.12 -5.60
CA ALA A 55 -11.04 9.99 -6.93
C ALA A 55 -10.78 11.23 -7.80
N ALA A 56 -10.97 11.12 -9.11
CA ALA A 56 -10.71 12.21 -10.05
C ALA A 56 -11.57 13.47 -9.80
N ASP A 57 -12.74 13.31 -9.18
CA ASP A 57 -13.63 14.39 -8.76
C ASP A 57 -13.24 15.05 -7.42
N GLY A 58 -12.16 14.57 -6.79
CA GLY A 58 -11.66 15.04 -5.50
C GLY A 58 -12.33 14.41 -4.29
N HIS A 59 -13.26 13.47 -4.45
CA HIS A 59 -13.86 12.75 -3.34
C HIS A 59 -12.84 11.82 -2.68
N ILE A 60 -12.95 11.71 -1.35
CA ILE A 60 -12.08 10.89 -0.53
C ILE A 60 -12.77 9.54 -0.29
N TRP A 61 -12.14 8.48 -0.74
CA TRP A 61 -12.63 7.12 -0.55
C TRP A 61 -11.82 6.41 0.52
N VAL A 62 -12.51 5.78 1.46
CA VAL A 62 -11.92 5.09 2.60
C VAL A 62 -12.44 3.68 2.66
N VAL A 63 -11.54 2.75 2.96
CA VAL A 63 -11.90 1.35 3.25
C VAL A 63 -11.64 1.08 4.72
N ASP A 64 -12.70 0.75 5.44
CA ASP A 64 -12.61 0.32 6.83
C ASP A 64 -12.91 -1.19 6.96
N ARG A 65 -12.68 -1.73 8.14
CA ARG A 65 -12.99 -3.14 8.44
C ARG A 65 -14.22 -3.24 9.33
N CYS A 66 -15.35 -2.68 8.85
CA CYS A 66 -16.70 -2.83 9.43
C CYS A 66 -16.79 -2.43 10.91
N GLY A 67 -16.18 -1.28 11.30
CA GLY A 67 -16.15 -0.82 12.70
C GLY A 67 -15.24 -1.62 13.62
N ALA A 68 -14.62 -2.69 13.10
CA ALA A 68 -13.72 -3.61 13.81
C ALA A 68 -12.35 -3.68 13.14
N ASN A 69 -11.69 -4.83 13.15
CA ASN A 69 -10.51 -5.15 12.34
C ASN A 69 -10.76 -6.34 11.40
N SER A 70 -12.02 -6.63 11.12
CA SER A 70 -12.46 -7.64 10.15
C SER A 70 -13.92 -7.39 9.82
N CYS A 71 -14.32 -7.65 8.58
CA CYS A 71 -15.72 -7.66 8.14
C CYS A 71 -16.36 -9.05 8.19
N ALA A 72 -15.63 -10.07 8.64
CA ALA A 72 -16.16 -11.43 8.72
C ALA A 72 -17.43 -11.50 9.57
N GLY A 73 -18.55 -11.92 8.95
CA GLY A 73 -19.87 -12.01 9.61
C GLY A 73 -20.56 -10.67 9.84
N SER A 74 -20.07 -9.57 9.28
CA SER A 74 -20.66 -8.23 9.39
C SER A 74 -21.44 -7.86 8.14
N ASP A 75 -22.61 -7.24 8.32
CA ASP A 75 -23.41 -6.63 7.25
C ASP A 75 -23.17 -5.13 7.11
N LEU A 76 -22.20 -4.57 7.82
CA LEU A 76 -21.82 -3.17 7.67
C LEU A 76 -21.09 -2.92 6.35
N ALA A 77 -21.37 -1.77 5.72
CA ALA A 77 -20.68 -1.32 4.52
C ALA A 77 -19.27 -0.79 4.88
N PRO A 78 -18.19 -1.35 4.34
CA PRO A 78 -16.82 -0.95 4.68
C PRO A 78 -16.24 0.13 3.76
N ILE A 79 -16.87 0.43 2.63
CA ILE A 79 -16.36 1.41 1.67
C ILE A 79 -17.15 2.70 1.83
N PHE A 80 -16.45 3.79 2.12
CA PHE A 80 -17.03 5.12 2.27
C PHE A 80 -16.53 6.06 1.18
N GLU A 81 -17.43 6.88 0.68
CA GLU A 81 -17.13 8.04 -0.17
C GLU A 81 -17.50 9.32 0.55
N PHE A 82 -16.51 10.20 0.77
CA PHE A 82 -16.68 11.49 1.40
C PHE A 82 -16.43 12.62 0.40
N ALA A 83 -17.22 13.67 0.50
CA ALA A 83 -16.87 14.96 -0.10
C ALA A 83 -15.59 15.54 0.55
N PRO A 84 -14.86 16.46 -0.10
CA PRO A 84 -13.69 17.14 0.48
C PRO A 84 -13.99 17.85 1.83
N SER A 85 -15.26 18.22 2.06
CA SER A 85 -15.74 18.78 3.32
C SER A 85 -15.83 17.77 4.48
N GLY A 86 -15.67 16.47 4.21
CA GLY A 86 -15.86 15.39 5.18
C GLY A 86 -17.29 14.88 5.30
N LYS A 87 -18.23 15.42 4.51
CA LYS A 87 -19.61 14.90 4.46
C LYS A 87 -19.61 13.53 3.79
N LEU A 88 -20.19 12.52 4.44
CA LEU A 88 -20.43 11.22 3.83
C LEU A 88 -21.45 11.37 2.69
N LEU A 89 -21.09 10.88 1.52
CA LEU A 89 -21.97 10.86 0.33
C LEU A 89 -22.67 9.52 0.20
N ARG A 90 -21.92 8.42 0.37
CA ARG A 90 -22.46 7.06 0.35
C ARG A 90 -21.52 6.07 1.02
N SER A 91 -22.05 4.88 1.33
CA SER A 91 -21.29 3.71 1.73
C SER A 91 -21.77 2.49 0.97
N MET A 92 -20.87 1.50 0.75
CA MET A 92 -21.17 0.32 -0.06
C MET A 92 -20.36 -0.91 0.35
N GLY A 93 -20.69 -2.08 -0.25
CA GLY A 93 -19.98 -3.34 -0.02
C GLY A 93 -20.42 -4.08 1.24
N ALA A 94 -21.63 -3.81 1.77
CA ALA A 94 -22.20 -4.50 2.93
C ALA A 94 -22.21 -6.03 2.71
N GLY A 95 -21.71 -6.78 3.71
CA GLY A 95 -21.72 -8.24 3.69
C GLY A 95 -20.80 -8.91 2.64
N MET A 96 -20.03 -8.13 1.86
CA MET A 96 -19.22 -8.67 0.76
C MET A 96 -17.84 -9.18 1.19
N PHE A 97 -17.20 -8.50 2.12
CA PHE A 97 -15.78 -8.65 2.41
C PHE A 97 -15.51 -9.41 3.71
N VAL A 98 -14.30 -9.92 3.81
CA VAL A 98 -13.72 -10.50 5.03
C VAL A 98 -12.68 -9.55 5.62
N PHE A 99 -11.71 -9.11 4.79
CA PHE A 99 -10.61 -8.26 5.21
C PHE A 99 -10.22 -7.31 4.07
N PRO A 100 -11.08 -6.33 3.76
CA PRO A 100 -10.79 -5.37 2.71
C PRO A 100 -9.55 -4.56 3.10
N HIS A 101 -8.59 -4.43 2.16
CA HIS A 101 -7.26 -3.95 2.51
C HIS A 101 -6.76 -2.77 1.68
N SER A 102 -7.07 -2.71 0.39
CA SER A 102 -6.63 -1.63 -0.48
C SER A 102 -7.79 -1.00 -1.24
N ILE A 103 -7.57 0.22 -1.73
CA ILE A 103 -8.40 0.86 -2.75
C ILE A 103 -7.50 1.60 -3.73
N THR A 104 -7.73 1.42 -5.03
CA THR A 104 -7.08 2.17 -6.09
C THR A 104 -8.05 2.45 -7.22
N PHE A 105 -7.85 3.56 -7.93
CA PHE A 105 -8.65 3.91 -9.10
C PHE A 105 -7.89 3.61 -10.40
N ASP A 106 -8.62 3.15 -11.43
CA ASP A 106 -8.09 3.13 -12.78
C ASP A 106 -8.41 4.46 -13.52
N LYS A 107 -7.87 4.62 -14.73
CA LYS A 107 -8.06 5.82 -15.55
C LYS A 107 -9.51 6.10 -15.97
N ASP A 108 -10.36 5.09 -15.88
CA ASP A 108 -11.79 5.15 -16.26
C ASP A 108 -12.68 5.44 -15.04
N GLY A 109 -12.07 5.69 -13.86
CA GLY A 109 -12.76 5.98 -12.61
C GLY A 109 -13.31 4.74 -11.90
N ASN A 110 -13.03 3.53 -12.40
CA ASN A 110 -13.38 2.32 -11.67
C ASN A 110 -12.43 2.14 -10.48
N PHE A 111 -12.91 1.54 -9.40
CA PHE A 111 -12.08 1.29 -8.25
C PHE A 111 -11.87 -0.20 -7.98
N TRP A 112 -10.74 -0.50 -7.40
CA TRP A 112 -10.28 -1.86 -7.14
C TRP A 112 -10.07 -2.05 -5.65
N ILE A 113 -10.54 -3.19 -5.12
CA ILE A 113 -10.39 -3.59 -3.71
C ILE A 113 -9.75 -4.97 -3.64
N ALA A 114 -8.71 -5.12 -2.83
CA ALA A 114 -8.19 -6.43 -2.42
C ALA A 114 -8.84 -6.86 -1.11
N ASP A 115 -9.31 -8.10 -1.04
CA ASP A 115 -9.86 -8.73 0.17
C ASP A 115 -8.94 -9.85 0.67
N GLY A 116 -8.11 -9.51 1.64
CA GLY A 116 -6.89 -10.22 2.01
C GLY A 116 -7.06 -11.48 2.86
N GLN A 117 -8.26 -11.85 3.29
CA GLN A 117 -8.47 -13.07 4.09
C GLN A 117 -9.67 -13.84 3.58
N GLY A 118 -9.64 -15.17 3.76
CA GLY A 118 -10.74 -16.05 3.39
C GLY A 118 -11.54 -16.51 4.60
N ARG A 119 -12.87 -16.41 4.52
CA ARG A 119 -13.79 -16.96 5.52
C ARG A 119 -15.19 -17.16 4.93
N ASP A 120 -15.81 -18.29 5.25
CA ASP A 120 -17.20 -18.62 4.89
C ASP A 120 -17.48 -18.43 3.38
N GLY A 121 -16.56 -18.89 2.53
CA GLY A 121 -16.66 -18.79 1.07
C GLY A 121 -16.48 -17.38 0.50
N LYS A 122 -15.92 -16.43 1.26
CA LYS A 122 -15.63 -15.05 0.84
C LYS A 122 -14.16 -14.73 1.02
N GLY A 123 -13.71 -13.64 0.36
CA GLY A 123 -12.34 -13.13 0.46
C GLY A 123 -11.32 -13.91 -0.37
N GLN A 124 -10.03 -13.63 -0.18
CA GLN A 124 -8.93 -14.10 -1.02
C GLN A 124 -9.11 -13.68 -2.50
N GLN A 125 -9.69 -12.50 -2.74
CA GLN A 125 -10.06 -12.02 -4.06
C GLN A 125 -9.69 -10.54 -4.25
N VAL A 126 -9.62 -10.14 -5.52
CA VAL A 126 -9.54 -8.74 -5.94
C VAL A 126 -10.76 -8.42 -6.78
N PHE A 127 -11.41 -7.32 -6.46
CA PHE A 127 -12.63 -6.86 -7.14
C PHE A 127 -12.38 -5.55 -7.89
N LYS A 128 -12.90 -5.46 -9.10
CA LYS A 128 -13.09 -4.21 -9.85
C LYS A 128 -14.53 -3.78 -9.76
N PHE A 129 -14.76 -2.53 -9.41
CA PHE A 129 -16.10 -1.93 -9.34
C PHE A 129 -16.22 -0.75 -10.31
N SER A 130 -17.44 -0.55 -10.85
CA SER A 130 -17.76 0.74 -11.47
C SER A 130 -17.83 1.85 -10.43
N PRO A 131 -17.81 3.13 -10.83
CA PRO A 131 -17.99 4.26 -9.91
C PRO A 131 -19.26 4.14 -9.06
N GLU A 132 -20.32 3.50 -9.56
CA GLU A 132 -21.59 3.29 -8.85
C GLU A 132 -21.57 2.10 -7.88
N GLY A 133 -20.46 1.30 -7.86
CA GLY A 133 -20.30 0.15 -6.98
C GLY A 133 -20.78 -1.19 -7.56
N LYS A 134 -20.99 -1.27 -8.88
CA LYS A 134 -21.27 -2.55 -9.57
C LYS A 134 -19.97 -3.32 -9.78
N ILE A 135 -19.94 -4.62 -9.43
CA ILE A 135 -18.80 -5.48 -9.74
C ILE A 135 -18.68 -5.64 -11.26
N LEU A 136 -17.52 -5.27 -11.79
CA LEU A 136 -17.15 -5.41 -13.20
C LEU A 136 -16.24 -6.61 -13.44
N MET A 137 -15.40 -6.96 -12.46
CA MET A 137 -14.46 -8.08 -12.54
C MET A 137 -14.15 -8.61 -11.14
N THR A 138 -13.86 -9.90 -11.07
CA THR A 138 -13.33 -10.57 -9.88
C THR A 138 -12.14 -11.43 -10.28
N VAL A 139 -11.01 -11.30 -9.58
CA VAL A 139 -9.83 -12.14 -9.73
C VAL A 139 -9.61 -12.91 -8.43
N GLY A 140 -9.29 -14.19 -8.53
CA GLY A 140 -9.17 -15.08 -7.39
C GLY A 140 -10.41 -15.92 -7.13
N LYS A 141 -10.27 -16.96 -6.31
CA LYS A 141 -11.36 -17.89 -5.91
C LYS A 141 -11.87 -17.56 -4.52
N ALA A 142 -13.16 -17.32 -4.40
CA ALA A 142 -13.81 -16.92 -3.14
C ALA A 142 -13.51 -17.86 -1.98
N GLY A 143 -12.88 -17.35 -0.93
CA GLY A 143 -12.52 -18.08 0.27
C GLY A 143 -11.38 -19.10 0.13
N VAL A 144 -10.79 -19.23 -1.06
CA VAL A 144 -9.75 -20.24 -1.34
C VAL A 144 -8.37 -19.61 -1.30
N ALA A 145 -7.58 -19.97 -0.29
CA ALA A 145 -6.17 -19.61 -0.24
C ALA A 145 -5.34 -20.54 -1.13
N GLY A 146 -4.37 -20.00 -1.87
CA GLY A 146 -3.48 -20.77 -2.73
C GLY A 146 -2.37 -19.95 -3.36
N ASP A 147 -1.46 -20.62 -4.03
CA ASP A 147 -0.29 -20.06 -4.74
C ASP A 147 -0.36 -20.21 -6.26
N GLY A 148 -1.50 -20.67 -6.78
CA GLY A 148 -1.76 -20.81 -8.21
C GLY A 148 -1.96 -19.47 -8.93
N GLU A 149 -2.12 -19.53 -10.25
CA GLU A 149 -2.31 -18.35 -11.12
C GLU A 149 -3.66 -17.64 -10.87
N ASP A 150 -4.67 -18.38 -10.38
CA ASP A 150 -6.04 -17.94 -10.13
C ASP A 150 -6.45 -18.01 -8.65
N THR A 151 -5.49 -18.11 -7.75
CA THR A 151 -5.71 -18.11 -6.29
C THR A 151 -4.72 -17.16 -5.62
N PHE A 152 -5.09 -16.64 -4.47
CA PHE A 152 -4.25 -15.78 -3.63
C PHE A 152 -4.16 -16.35 -2.21
N ASN A 153 -3.13 -15.95 -1.50
CA ASN A 153 -3.04 -16.15 -0.06
C ASN A 153 -2.64 -14.84 0.60
N GLN A 154 -3.65 -14.04 0.93
CA GLN A 154 -3.59 -12.69 1.48
C GLN A 154 -3.23 -11.60 0.45
N PRO A 155 -4.01 -11.43 -0.65
CA PRO A 155 -3.84 -10.30 -1.55
C PRO A 155 -4.11 -8.99 -0.80
N ASN A 156 -3.24 -7.99 -0.96
CA ASN A 156 -3.31 -6.80 -0.12
C ASN A 156 -3.21 -5.47 -0.86
N SER A 157 -2.67 -5.43 -2.08
CA SER A 157 -2.63 -4.20 -2.86
C SER A 157 -2.81 -4.45 -4.35
N VAL A 158 -3.39 -3.46 -5.03
CA VAL A 158 -3.58 -3.46 -6.48
C VAL A 158 -2.99 -2.18 -7.05
N ALA A 159 -2.22 -2.29 -8.13
CA ALA A 159 -1.79 -1.15 -8.94
C ALA A 159 -2.11 -1.40 -10.41
N ILE A 160 -2.60 -0.37 -11.10
CA ILE A 160 -2.95 -0.43 -12.51
C ILE A 160 -1.90 0.32 -13.32
N ALA A 161 -1.26 -0.38 -14.25
CA ALA A 161 -0.27 0.22 -15.13
C ALA A 161 -0.94 1.13 -16.19
N PRO A 162 -0.22 2.08 -16.82
CA PRO A 162 -0.78 2.95 -17.85
C PRO A 162 -1.39 2.23 -19.05
N ASN A 163 -0.90 1.03 -19.39
CA ASN A 163 -1.46 0.17 -20.45
C ASN A 163 -2.71 -0.63 -20.01
N GLY A 164 -3.09 -0.52 -18.73
CA GLY A 164 -4.23 -1.22 -18.14
C GLY A 164 -3.89 -2.57 -17.51
N ASP A 165 -2.65 -3.05 -17.56
CA ASP A 165 -2.23 -4.26 -16.87
C ASP A 165 -2.41 -4.11 -15.35
N ILE A 166 -2.84 -5.20 -14.71
CA ILE A 166 -3.16 -5.24 -13.29
C ILE A 166 -2.01 -5.91 -12.55
N PHE A 167 -1.51 -5.26 -11.50
CA PHE A 167 -0.50 -5.81 -10.61
C PHE A 167 -1.09 -5.99 -9.21
N ILE A 168 -0.90 -7.18 -8.64
CA ILE A 168 -1.46 -7.55 -7.32
C ILE A 168 -0.31 -8.03 -6.44
N SER A 169 -0.14 -7.43 -5.27
CA SER A 169 0.72 -7.99 -4.23
C SER A 169 -0.07 -9.00 -3.40
N ASP A 170 0.56 -10.13 -3.11
CA ASP A 170 -0.06 -11.28 -2.45
C ASP A 170 0.85 -11.79 -1.34
N GLY A 171 0.45 -11.52 -0.08
CA GLY A 171 1.17 -11.85 1.14
C GLY A 171 1.16 -10.72 2.18
N HIS A 172 0.38 -10.87 3.25
CA HIS A 172 0.18 -9.83 4.28
C HIS A 172 0.85 -10.14 5.61
N ASN A 173 0.86 -11.40 6.02
CA ASN A 173 1.42 -11.81 7.30
C ASN A 173 2.73 -12.57 7.12
N PRO A 174 3.79 -12.24 7.88
CA PRO A 174 5.06 -12.95 7.79
C PRO A 174 4.89 -14.46 7.95
N GLY A 175 5.46 -15.23 7.02
CA GLY A 175 5.48 -16.69 7.06
C GLY A 175 4.11 -17.40 6.95
N ARG A 176 3.02 -16.67 6.65
CA ARG A 176 1.66 -17.24 6.58
C ARG A 176 0.91 -16.97 5.28
N GLY A 177 1.29 -15.96 4.53
CA GLY A 177 0.75 -15.63 3.23
C GLY A 177 1.69 -16.05 2.11
N ASN A 178 1.37 -15.69 0.88
CA ASN A 178 2.33 -15.71 -0.20
C ASN A 178 3.33 -14.54 -0.04
N ALA A 179 4.35 -14.50 -0.88
CA ALA A 179 5.32 -13.40 -0.90
C ALA A 179 5.66 -13.06 -2.35
N ARG A 180 4.65 -12.59 -3.10
CA ARG A 180 4.77 -12.44 -4.55
C ARG A 180 4.01 -11.23 -5.08
N VAL A 181 4.34 -10.85 -6.31
CA VAL A 181 3.58 -9.93 -7.15
C VAL A 181 3.11 -10.71 -8.38
N LEU A 182 1.82 -10.56 -8.72
CA LEU A 182 1.23 -11.14 -9.93
C LEU A 182 0.88 -10.02 -10.91
N LYS A 183 1.05 -10.30 -12.20
CA LYS A 183 0.67 -9.44 -13.31
C LYS A 183 -0.43 -10.11 -14.13
N PHE A 184 -1.48 -9.36 -14.42
CA PHE A 184 -2.60 -9.77 -15.27
C PHE A 184 -2.81 -8.73 -16.37
N THR A 185 -3.42 -9.14 -17.48
CA THR A 185 -3.94 -8.20 -18.48
C THR A 185 -5.10 -7.39 -17.92
N GLY A 186 -5.47 -6.28 -18.54
CA GLY A 186 -6.60 -5.44 -18.14
C GLY A 186 -7.96 -6.15 -18.16
N ASP A 187 -8.10 -7.29 -18.86
CA ASP A 187 -9.26 -8.17 -18.86
C ASP A 187 -9.14 -9.36 -17.87
N GLY A 188 -8.11 -9.35 -16.99
CA GLY A 188 -7.96 -10.27 -15.87
C GLY A 188 -7.30 -11.61 -16.21
N LYS A 189 -6.66 -11.75 -17.38
CA LYS A 189 -5.90 -12.97 -17.71
C LYS A 189 -4.51 -12.92 -17.10
N PHE A 190 -4.09 -14.00 -16.44
CA PHE A 190 -2.77 -14.14 -15.88
C PHE A 190 -1.67 -14.01 -16.96
N ILE A 191 -0.63 -13.24 -16.65
CA ILE A 191 0.55 -13.08 -17.49
C ILE A 191 1.75 -13.76 -16.83
N LYS A 192 2.08 -13.37 -15.60
CA LYS A 192 3.24 -13.87 -14.86
C LYS A 192 3.16 -13.52 -13.37
N GLN A 193 4.07 -14.09 -12.62
CA GLN A 193 4.34 -13.73 -11.23
C GLN A 193 5.84 -13.76 -10.96
N TRP A 194 6.25 -13.06 -9.91
CA TRP A 194 7.60 -13.13 -9.36
C TRP A 194 7.59 -12.91 -7.86
N GLY A 195 8.68 -13.28 -7.20
CA GLY A 195 8.83 -13.19 -5.75
C GLY A 195 9.15 -14.53 -5.13
N GLY A 196 8.81 -14.66 -3.89
CA GLY A 196 9.06 -15.77 -2.98
C GLY A 196 9.58 -15.23 -1.66
N HIS A 197 9.40 -16.00 -0.57
CA HIS A 197 9.89 -15.62 0.75
C HIS A 197 11.40 -15.46 0.78
N GLY A 198 11.87 -14.37 1.36
CA GLY A 198 13.27 -14.09 1.55
C GLY A 198 13.62 -12.60 1.52
N SER A 199 14.91 -12.30 1.61
CA SER A 199 15.46 -10.95 1.66
C SER A 199 16.39 -10.59 0.49
N ALA A 200 16.67 -11.52 -0.43
CA ALA A 200 17.44 -11.22 -1.63
C ALA A 200 16.66 -10.27 -2.57
N PRO A 201 17.32 -9.59 -3.54
CA PRO A 201 16.64 -8.85 -4.57
C PRO A 201 15.60 -9.71 -5.32
N GLY A 202 14.37 -9.19 -5.42
CA GLY A 202 13.25 -9.91 -6.02
C GLY A 202 12.53 -10.90 -5.11
N GLN A 203 13.03 -11.17 -3.89
CA GLN A 203 12.32 -11.88 -2.83
C GLN A 203 11.61 -10.90 -1.90
N PHE A 204 10.57 -11.33 -1.21
CA PHE A 204 9.77 -10.49 -0.32
C PHE A 204 9.52 -11.17 1.03
N GLU A 205 9.27 -10.32 2.03
CA GLU A 205 8.63 -10.70 3.27
C GLU A 205 7.53 -9.68 3.55
N VAL A 206 6.30 -9.97 3.14
CA VAL A 206 5.14 -9.05 3.14
C VAL A 206 5.23 -7.95 2.08
N PRO A 207 5.00 -8.24 0.79
CA PRO A 207 4.85 -7.23 -0.26
C PRO A 207 3.52 -6.48 -0.07
N HIS A 208 3.51 -5.38 0.69
CA HIS A 208 2.31 -4.80 1.32
C HIS A 208 1.60 -3.74 0.48
N ALA A 209 2.31 -2.94 -0.28
CA ALA A 209 1.72 -1.91 -1.14
C ALA A 209 2.45 -1.82 -2.48
N LEU A 210 1.72 -1.39 -3.50
CA LEU A 210 2.20 -1.20 -4.87
C LEU A 210 1.89 0.22 -5.34
N ALA A 211 2.84 0.85 -6.04
CA ALA A 211 2.62 2.10 -6.75
C ALA A 211 3.48 2.17 -8.02
N PHE A 212 3.00 2.90 -9.03
CA PHE A 212 3.79 3.23 -10.21
C PHE A 212 4.28 4.67 -10.16
N ASP A 213 5.49 4.91 -10.65
CA ASP A 213 5.96 6.27 -10.95
C ASP A 213 5.62 6.67 -12.41
N SER A 214 5.91 7.93 -12.77
CA SER A 214 5.66 8.46 -14.12
C SER A 214 6.43 7.75 -15.23
N ARG A 215 7.49 7.00 -14.88
CA ARG A 215 8.30 6.19 -15.82
C ARG A 215 7.80 4.75 -15.95
N GLY A 216 6.71 4.40 -15.26
CA GLY A 216 6.15 3.07 -15.25
C GLY A 216 6.97 2.05 -14.46
N ARG A 217 7.84 2.50 -13.52
CA ARG A 217 8.51 1.61 -12.59
C ARG A 217 7.55 1.23 -11.45
N LEU A 218 7.53 -0.04 -11.09
CA LEU A 218 6.73 -0.56 -9.98
C LEU A 218 7.52 -0.50 -8.68
N PHE A 219 6.98 0.21 -7.70
CA PHE A 219 7.46 0.29 -6.33
C PHE A 219 6.69 -0.71 -5.47
N VAL A 220 7.38 -1.60 -4.79
CA VAL A 220 6.82 -2.62 -3.92
C VAL A 220 7.27 -2.34 -2.49
N ALA A 221 6.34 -2.07 -1.60
CA ALA A 221 6.59 -1.99 -0.16
C ALA A 221 6.86 -3.38 0.39
N ASP A 222 8.10 -3.78 0.50
CA ASP A 222 8.54 -5.04 1.10
C ASP A 222 8.66 -4.85 2.62
N ARG A 223 7.47 -4.76 3.27
CA ARG A 223 7.31 -4.32 4.65
C ARG A 223 8.09 -5.18 5.64
N GLY A 224 8.04 -6.50 5.49
CA GLY A 224 8.74 -7.42 6.37
C GLY A 224 10.26 -7.26 6.33
N ASN A 225 10.81 -6.81 5.21
CA ASN A 225 12.24 -6.55 5.01
C ASN A 225 12.62 -5.07 5.23
N ASN A 226 11.71 -4.21 5.69
CA ASN A 226 11.96 -2.79 5.96
C ASN A 226 12.58 -2.06 4.74
N ARG A 227 12.02 -2.29 3.54
CA ARG A 227 12.53 -1.70 2.30
C ARG A 227 11.44 -1.49 1.25
N ILE A 228 11.71 -0.64 0.28
CA ILE A 228 11.01 -0.59 -0.99
C ILE A 228 11.89 -1.27 -2.02
N GLN A 229 11.34 -2.17 -2.82
CA GLN A 229 12.00 -2.68 -4.02
C GLN A 229 11.35 -2.07 -5.27
N ILE A 230 12.16 -1.76 -6.27
CA ILE A 230 11.73 -1.13 -7.52
C ILE A 230 11.99 -2.10 -8.66
N PHE A 231 10.97 -2.27 -9.50
CA PHE A 231 11.00 -3.19 -10.65
C PHE A 231 10.56 -2.47 -11.93
N ASP A 232 10.94 -3.02 -13.08
CA ASP A 232 10.21 -2.74 -14.31
C ASP A 232 8.90 -3.55 -14.34
N GLN A 233 8.06 -3.31 -15.37
CA GLN A 233 6.78 -4.01 -15.49
C GLN A 233 6.90 -5.49 -15.88
N GLU A 234 8.11 -5.93 -16.18
CA GLU A 234 8.41 -7.35 -16.44
C GLU A 234 8.97 -8.07 -15.20
N GLY A 235 8.99 -7.39 -14.03
CA GLY A 235 9.45 -7.95 -12.77
C GLY A 235 10.97 -8.00 -12.63
N LYS A 236 11.71 -7.30 -13.49
CA LYS A 236 13.17 -7.18 -13.35
C LYS A 236 13.46 -6.18 -12.23
N PHE A 237 14.25 -6.65 -11.26
CA PHE A 237 14.73 -5.80 -10.16
C PHE A 237 15.63 -4.66 -10.69
N LEU A 238 15.34 -3.44 -10.24
CA LEU A 238 16.06 -2.23 -10.62
C LEU A 238 16.83 -1.60 -9.46
N ALA A 239 16.20 -1.50 -8.27
CA ALA A 239 16.79 -0.87 -7.10
C ALA A 239 16.10 -1.28 -5.80
N GLU A 240 16.76 -0.99 -4.68
CA GLU A 240 16.24 -1.16 -3.33
C GLU A 240 16.45 0.15 -2.55
N TRP A 241 15.42 0.55 -1.75
CA TRP A 241 15.46 1.74 -0.90
C TRP A 241 15.07 1.41 0.54
N LYS A 242 15.93 1.76 1.49
CA LYS A 242 15.72 1.54 2.94
C LYS A 242 15.39 2.83 3.71
N GLN A 243 15.63 3.99 3.10
CA GLN A 243 15.46 5.31 3.73
C GLN A 243 13.99 5.69 3.99
N PHE A 244 13.04 4.88 3.56
CA PHE A 244 11.62 5.03 3.87
C PHE A 244 11.16 4.16 5.03
N SER A 245 12.08 3.49 5.74
CA SER A 245 11.80 2.65 6.91
C SER A 245 11.02 1.37 6.58
N ARG A 246 10.01 1.02 7.39
CA ARG A 246 9.12 -0.13 7.26
C ARG A 246 7.86 0.27 6.48
N PRO A 247 7.87 0.19 5.14
CA PRO A 247 6.83 0.78 4.31
C PRO A 247 5.53 -0.03 4.39
N SER A 248 4.44 0.59 4.87
CA SER A 248 3.09 0.02 4.84
C SER A 248 2.34 0.43 3.58
N GLY A 249 2.16 1.72 3.33
CA GLY A 249 1.53 2.28 2.13
C GLY A 249 2.50 3.09 1.29
N ILE A 250 2.25 3.13 -0.01
CA ILE A 250 2.97 3.98 -0.97
C ILE A 250 1.94 4.70 -1.84
N PHE A 251 2.09 6.01 -1.96
CA PHE A 251 1.44 6.82 -2.98
C PHE A 251 2.50 7.63 -3.73
N ILE A 252 2.42 7.69 -5.05
CA ILE A 252 3.30 8.50 -5.90
C ILE A 252 2.41 9.41 -6.74
N ASP A 253 2.63 10.72 -6.64
CA ASP A 253 1.87 11.70 -7.41
C ASP A 253 2.40 11.87 -8.84
N LYS A 254 1.67 12.64 -9.65
CA LYS A 254 2.04 12.94 -11.05
C LYS A 254 3.39 13.65 -11.25
N ASN A 255 3.97 14.20 -10.19
CA ASN A 255 5.27 14.90 -10.20
C ASN A 255 6.39 13.98 -9.67
N ASP A 256 6.11 12.71 -9.44
CA ASP A 256 6.99 11.73 -8.81
C ASP A 256 7.35 12.09 -7.35
N VAL A 257 6.48 12.81 -6.63
CA VAL A 257 6.58 12.91 -5.18
C VAL A 257 6.05 11.61 -4.57
N ILE A 258 6.88 10.95 -3.78
CA ILE A 258 6.53 9.70 -3.10
C ILE A 258 6.16 9.97 -1.64
N TYR A 259 5.06 9.37 -1.19
CA TYR A 259 4.57 9.38 0.17
C TYR A 259 4.56 7.94 0.67
N VAL A 260 5.29 7.68 1.74
CA VAL A 260 5.45 6.33 2.30
C VAL A 260 5.08 6.34 3.77
N THR A 261 4.13 5.49 4.13
CA THR A 261 3.73 5.32 5.52
C THR A 261 4.55 4.24 6.20
N ASP A 262 4.81 4.45 7.47
CA ASP A 262 5.35 3.48 8.41
C ASP A 262 4.43 3.45 9.64
N SER A 263 3.57 2.44 9.70
CA SER A 263 2.58 2.29 10.77
C SER A 263 3.06 1.47 11.96
N GLU A 264 4.22 0.79 11.86
CA GLU A 264 4.53 -0.31 12.74
C GLU A 264 5.90 -0.28 13.38
N SER A 265 6.88 0.51 12.87
CA SER A 265 8.25 0.50 13.39
C SER A 265 8.29 0.67 14.90
N THR A 266 9.08 -0.16 15.55
CA THR A 266 9.31 -0.17 16.99
C THR A 266 10.73 -0.64 17.32
N ASP A 267 11.28 -0.16 18.44
CA ASP A 267 12.56 -0.64 18.98
C ASP A 267 12.42 -1.99 19.71
N LYS A 268 11.17 -2.48 19.88
CA LYS A 268 10.91 -3.75 20.56
C LYS A 268 11.17 -4.92 19.63
N ASP A 269 11.69 -6.01 20.17
CA ASP A 269 11.84 -7.26 19.44
C ASP A 269 10.50 -7.83 18.98
N GLY A 270 10.51 -8.55 17.86
CA GLY A 270 9.34 -9.21 17.28
C GLY A 270 8.70 -8.40 16.17
N TYR A 271 7.37 -8.43 16.12
CA TYR A 271 6.61 -7.78 15.05
C TYR A 271 6.85 -6.26 15.03
N GLY A 272 7.18 -5.74 13.87
CA GLY A 272 7.49 -4.31 13.69
C GLY A 272 8.90 -3.90 14.12
N ASN A 273 9.77 -4.83 14.55
CA ASN A 273 11.13 -4.50 14.94
C ASN A 273 11.86 -3.77 13.81
N ASN A 274 12.24 -2.54 14.09
CA ASN A 274 13.00 -1.66 13.20
C ASN A 274 13.66 -0.54 14.04
N PRO A 275 14.70 -0.89 14.79
CA PRO A 275 15.28 -0.02 15.82
C PRO A 275 15.76 1.32 15.26
N GLY A 276 15.48 2.39 16.00
CA GLY A 276 15.86 3.75 15.65
C GLY A 276 14.96 4.42 14.60
N TRP A 277 13.94 3.73 14.06
CA TRP A 277 12.99 4.31 13.13
C TRP A 277 11.70 4.76 13.84
N LYS A 278 11.16 5.88 13.38
CA LYS A 278 9.91 6.46 13.91
C LYS A 278 8.77 6.20 12.91
N ARG A 279 7.60 5.85 13.43
CA ARG A 279 6.35 5.76 12.68
C ARG A 279 5.91 7.12 12.16
N GLY A 280 5.22 7.13 11.02
CA GLY A 280 4.71 8.33 10.37
C GLY A 280 4.77 8.24 8.86
N ILE A 281 4.69 9.38 8.18
CA ILE A 281 4.68 9.48 6.71
C ILE A 281 5.94 10.18 6.26
N ARG A 282 6.76 9.50 5.45
CA ARG A 282 7.94 10.07 4.79
C ARG A 282 7.58 10.51 3.41
N ILE A 283 7.99 11.75 3.07
CA ILE A 283 7.68 12.39 1.78
C ILE A 283 9.00 12.69 1.09
N GLY A 284 9.09 12.32 -0.18
CA GLY A 284 10.35 12.42 -0.91
C GLY A 284 10.17 12.39 -2.42
N SER A 285 11.20 11.95 -3.13
CA SER A 285 11.24 11.88 -4.59
C SER A 285 11.30 10.42 -5.06
N ALA A 286 10.35 10.00 -5.90
CA ALA A 286 10.40 8.71 -6.57
C ALA A 286 11.50 8.64 -7.63
N LYS A 287 12.13 9.77 -8.01
CA LYS A 287 13.17 9.81 -9.03
C LYS A 287 14.51 9.25 -8.51
N ASP A 288 14.84 9.58 -7.25
CA ASP A 288 16.14 9.32 -6.66
C ASP A 288 16.11 8.78 -5.21
N GLY A 289 14.89 8.69 -4.60
CA GLY A 289 14.71 8.18 -3.24
C GLY A 289 15.08 9.17 -2.13
N SER A 290 15.34 10.44 -2.44
CA SER A 290 15.59 11.44 -1.41
C SER A 290 14.34 11.63 -0.54
N VAL A 291 14.52 11.80 0.79
CA VAL A 291 13.45 12.10 1.76
C VAL A 291 13.57 13.56 2.16
N ALA A 292 12.50 14.34 1.94
CA ALA A 292 12.48 15.80 2.12
C ALA A 292 11.60 16.27 3.30
N ALA A 293 10.63 15.46 3.74
CA ALA A 293 9.76 15.78 4.86
C ALA A 293 9.35 14.52 5.61
N PHE A 294 8.98 14.70 6.88
CA PHE A 294 8.49 13.63 7.75
C PHE A 294 7.32 14.14 8.59
N VAL A 295 6.16 13.52 8.44
CA VAL A 295 4.99 13.73 9.30
C VAL A 295 5.03 12.63 10.37
N PRO A 296 5.40 12.94 11.61
CA PRO A 296 5.51 11.92 12.65
C PRO A 296 4.13 11.39 13.05
N ASP A 297 4.11 10.18 13.60
CA ASP A 297 2.95 9.61 14.28
C ASP A 297 2.44 10.60 15.34
N PRO A 298 1.17 11.05 15.27
CA PRO A 298 0.63 11.98 16.24
C PRO A 298 0.41 11.34 17.62
N SER A 299 0.48 10.02 17.74
CA SER A 299 0.20 9.26 18.96
C SER A 299 1.26 8.18 19.24
N PRO A 300 2.56 8.51 19.33
CA PRO A 300 3.66 7.53 19.30
C PRO A 300 3.69 6.60 20.53
N GLY A 301 2.98 6.89 21.59
CA GLY A 301 2.90 6.08 22.82
C GLY A 301 1.78 5.06 22.84
N THR A 302 0.89 5.06 21.85
CA THR A 302 -0.23 4.12 21.76
C THR A 302 0.18 2.83 21.04
N ALA A 303 -0.69 1.81 21.12
CA ALA A 303 -0.45 0.43 20.69
C ALA A 303 0.16 0.26 19.28
N VAL A 304 0.44 -0.96 18.94
CA VAL A 304 1.29 -1.54 17.90
C VAL A 304 1.17 -0.94 16.48
N THR A 305 0.07 -0.25 16.12
CA THR A 305 -0.13 0.34 14.79
C THR A 305 -0.85 1.68 14.91
N SER A 306 -0.16 2.74 15.34
CA SER A 306 -0.80 4.03 15.65
C SER A 306 -0.69 5.06 14.53
N ALA A 307 0.18 4.87 13.55
CA ALA A 307 0.32 5.76 12.40
C ALA A 307 -0.43 5.24 11.17
N ALA A 308 -0.45 6.04 10.12
CA ALA A 308 -1.08 5.69 8.87
C ALA A 308 -0.51 4.41 8.25
N GLU A 309 -1.38 3.50 7.82
CA GLU A 309 -1.07 2.35 6.99
C GLU A 309 -1.28 2.69 5.50
N GLY A 310 -2.44 3.20 5.12
CA GLY A 310 -2.70 3.71 3.77
C GLY A 310 -2.47 5.22 3.66
N VAL A 311 -2.17 5.71 2.45
CA VAL A 311 -1.92 7.12 2.18
C VAL A 311 -2.45 7.54 0.82
N ALA A 312 -3.05 8.72 0.74
CA ALA A 312 -3.41 9.41 -0.50
C ALA A 312 -3.21 10.92 -0.35
N VAL A 313 -3.15 11.63 -1.48
CA VAL A 313 -2.94 13.08 -1.51
C VAL A 313 -3.92 13.71 -2.49
N ASP A 314 -4.62 14.77 -2.06
CA ASP A 314 -5.54 15.50 -2.91
C ASP A 314 -4.82 16.56 -3.79
N ALA A 315 -5.57 17.23 -4.65
CA ALA A 315 -5.03 18.21 -5.58
C ALA A 315 -4.45 19.45 -4.89
N GLU A 316 -4.90 19.76 -3.68
CA GLU A 316 -4.41 20.85 -2.83
C GLU A 316 -3.14 20.47 -2.07
N GLY A 317 -2.72 19.20 -2.15
CA GLY A 317 -1.55 18.66 -1.45
C GLY A 317 -1.82 18.31 0.01
N ASN A 318 -3.09 18.18 0.41
CA ASN A 318 -3.42 17.60 1.70
C ASN A 318 -3.20 16.09 1.66
N VAL A 319 -2.59 15.56 2.71
CA VAL A 319 -2.31 14.14 2.85
C VAL A 319 -3.39 13.49 3.73
N TYR A 320 -3.86 12.33 3.34
CA TYR A 320 -4.80 11.52 4.11
C TYR A 320 -4.10 10.23 4.52
N GLY A 321 -4.19 9.89 5.80
CA GLY A 321 -3.58 8.69 6.37
C GLY A 321 -4.63 7.79 7.01
N ALA A 322 -4.81 6.59 6.48
CA ALA A 322 -5.72 5.59 7.04
C ALA A 322 -5.01 4.78 8.13
N GLU A 323 -5.61 4.68 9.32
CA GLU A 323 -5.00 4.12 10.52
C GLU A 323 -5.72 2.86 11.01
N VAL A 324 -4.96 1.79 11.21
CA VAL A 324 -5.51 0.49 11.65
C VAL A 324 -5.76 0.47 13.16
N GLY A 325 -4.76 0.78 13.97
CA GLY A 325 -4.85 0.72 15.43
C GLY A 325 -5.83 1.76 16.00
N PRO A 326 -5.67 3.05 15.68
CA PRO A 326 -6.59 4.09 16.13
C PRO A 326 -8.01 3.99 15.55
N LYS A 327 -8.19 3.22 14.47
CA LYS A 327 -9.46 3.12 13.73
C LYS A 327 -9.94 4.48 13.25
N ASP A 328 -9.09 5.15 12.50
CA ASP A 328 -9.31 6.53 12.08
C ASP A 328 -8.76 6.78 10.66
N VAL A 329 -9.11 7.92 10.10
CA VAL A 329 -8.46 8.49 8.91
C VAL A 329 -8.14 9.94 9.22
N LYS A 330 -6.86 10.27 9.27
CA LYS A 330 -6.40 11.64 9.56
C LYS A 330 -6.15 12.41 8.27
N LYS A 331 -6.45 13.70 8.32
CA LYS A 331 -6.09 14.66 7.27
C LYS A 331 -4.92 15.50 7.77
N TYR A 332 -3.92 15.65 6.93
CA TYR A 332 -2.76 16.48 7.19
C TYR A 332 -2.74 17.61 6.16
N VAL A 333 -2.82 18.86 6.61
CA VAL A 333 -2.80 20.04 5.74
C VAL A 333 -1.49 20.78 5.88
N ARG A 334 -1.00 21.38 4.80
CA ARG A 334 0.25 22.18 4.84
C ARG A 334 0.13 23.33 5.83
N LYS A 335 1.25 23.59 6.54
CA LYS A 335 1.40 24.73 7.44
C LYS A 335 1.56 26.02 6.65
#